data_9206d3be670b09c19a58287860877df2
#
_entry.id   9206d3be670b09c19a58287860877df2
#
_cell.length_a   1.000
_cell.length_b   1.000
_cell.length_c   1.000
_cell.angle_alpha   90.00
_cell.angle_beta   90.00
_cell.angle_gamma   90.00
#
_symmetry.space_group_name_H-M   'P 1'
#
loop_
_entity.id
_entity.type
_entity.pdbx_description
1 polymer ?
#
loop_
_entity_poly.entity_id
_entity_poly.type
_entity_poly.pdbx_seq_one_letter_code
_entity_poly.pdbx_strand_id
1 'polypeptide(L)'
;MALRLLRRGEPAGRRWRFAAVAAGSELLGAWVLLAAGGVTVPEAYTLPAAALAVGAGLLAMRTRSGLTSWPALGPGLVAALVPSLVSVLAGPDPQPWRRLLLGAAALGIVLAGARRRWQAPVLVGGAVLAVLALHELARGWDLLPRWIYLGVGGLALIGLAASYERRRRDLARLRAVVARLG
;
A
#
# COMPACT_ATOMS: atom_id res chain seq x y z
N MET A 1 26.16 -0.80 -17.04
CA MET A 1 26.35 -2.27 -16.94
C MET A 1 25.02 -3.04 -16.97
N ALA A 2 23.94 -2.54 -16.34
CA ALA A 2 22.63 -3.20 -16.33
C ALA A 2 21.98 -3.45 -17.72
N LEU A 3 22.18 -2.57 -18.70
CA LEU A 3 21.63 -2.69 -20.06
C LEU A 3 22.22 -3.85 -20.89
N ARG A 4 23.41 -4.35 -20.56
CA ARG A 4 24.02 -5.51 -21.25
C ARG A 4 23.44 -6.86 -20.80
N LEU A 5 22.77 -6.91 -19.64
CA LEU A 5 22.21 -8.13 -19.07
C LEU A 5 20.83 -8.51 -19.68
N LEU A 6 20.27 -7.65 -20.52
CA LEU A 6 19.03 -7.90 -21.25
C LEU A 6 19.27 -8.60 -22.61
N ARG A 7 20.46 -9.17 -22.86
CA ARG A 7 20.75 -9.91 -24.09
C ARG A 7 19.80 -11.11 -24.24
N ARG A 8 19.11 -11.15 -25.35
CA ARG A 8 18.24 -12.23 -25.79
C ARG A 8 19.07 -13.53 -25.87
N GLY A 9 18.79 -14.49 -25.01
CA GLY A 9 19.41 -15.83 -25.08
C GLY A 9 19.72 -16.50 -23.74
N GLU A 10 19.78 -15.78 -22.60
CA GLU A 10 20.01 -16.42 -21.31
C GLU A 10 18.73 -16.97 -20.66
N PRO A 11 18.82 -18.11 -19.93
CA PRO A 11 17.67 -18.68 -19.23
C PRO A 11 17.10 -17.66 -18.22
N ALA A 12 15.77 -17.52 -18.21
CA ALA A 12 15.06 -16.52 -17.41
C ALA A 12 15.47 -16.48 -15.92
N GLY A 13 15.79 -17.63 -15.33
CA GLY A 13 16.23 -17.73 -13.94
C GLY A 13 17.59 -17.05 -13.65
N ARG A 14 18.53 -17.06 -14.60
CA ARG A 14 19.84 -16.41 -14.45
C ARG A 14 19.72 -14.90 -14.54
N ARG A 15 18.88 -14.40 -15.45
CA ARG A 15 18.62 -12.94 -15.59
C ARG A 15 18.04 -12.33 -14.33
N TRP A 16 17.11 -13.01 -13.66
CA TRP A 16 16.53 -12.54 -12.41
C TRP A 16 17.55 -12.49 -11.27
N ARG A 17 18.46 -13.47 -11.19
CA ARG A 17 19.55 -13.44 -10.20
C ARG A 17 20.48 -12.25 -10.42
N PHE A 18 20.90 -12.01 -11.65
CA PHE A 18 21.75 -10.85 -11.97
C PHE A 18 21.02 -9.51 -11.72
N ALA A 19 19.75 -9.42 -12.09
CA ALA A 19 18.95 -8.23 -11.81
C ALA A 19 18.78 -7.99 -10.29
N ALA A 20 18.56 -9.05 -9.51
CA ALA A 20 18.44 -8.94 -8.06
C ALA A 20 19.77 -8.54 -7.41
N VAL A 21 20.90 -9.09 -7.84
CA VAL A 21 22.25 -8.71 -7.36
C VAL A 21 22.55 -7.26 -7.73
N ALA A 22 22.28 -6.85 -8.97
CA ALA A 22 22.48 -5.47 -9.42
C ALA A 22 21.61 -4.49 -8.60
N ALA A 23 20.32 -4.77 -8.44
CA ALA A 23 19.42 -3.94 -7.64
C ALA A 23 19.84 -3.89 -6.16
N GLY A 24 20.30 -5.01 -5.61
CA GLY A 24 20.82 -5.07 -4.24
C GLY A 24 22.10 -4.24 -4.06
N SER A 25 23.05 -4.31 -5.01
CA SER A 25 24.28 -3.51 -4.95
C SER A 25 24.04 -2.01 -5.11
N GLU A 26 23.12 -1.60 -5.99
CA GLU A 26 22.69 -0.20 -6.13
C GLU A 26 22.03 0.32 -4.84
N LEU A 27 21.19 -0.51 -4.22
CA LEU A 27 20.52 -0.17 -2.96
C LEU A 27 21.54 -0.01 -1.82
N LEU A 28 22.50 -0.95 -1.70
CA LEU A 28 23.58 -0.86 -0.72
C LEU A 28 24.44 0.38 -0.94
N GLY A 29 24.80 0.68 -2.19
CA GLY A 29 25.54 1.89 -2.54
C GLY A 29 24.78 3.16 -2.15
N ALA A 30 23.47 3.22 -2.43
CA ALA A 30 22.62 4.33 -2.03
C ALA A 30 22.57 4.47 -0.50
N TRP A 31 22.45 3.38 0.24
CA TRP A 31 22.43 3.40 1.70
C TRP A 31 23.76 3.88 2.31
N VAL A 32 24.89 3.44 1.76
CA VAL A 32 26.20 3.91 2.18
C VAL A 32 26.36 5.42 1.94
N LEU A 33 25.93 5.92 0.78
CA LEU A 33 25.97 7.34 0.48
C LEU A 33 25.05 8.17 1.40
N LEU A 34 23.84 7.68 1.69
CA LEU A 34 22.91 8.33 2.61
C LEU A 34 23.48 8.37 4.04
N ALA A 35 24.09 7.26 4.49
CA ALA A 35 24.72 7.19 5.80
C ALA A 35 25.95 8.09 5.91
N ALA A 36 26.80 8.13 4.88
CA ALA A 36 27.95 9.03 4.80
C ALA A 36 27.53 10.51 4.77
N GLY A 37 26.38 10.82 4.16
CA GLY A 37 25.76 12.15 4.14
C GLY A 37 25.03 12.54 5.43
N GLY A 38 25.03 11.68 6.47
CA GLY A 38 24.38 11.97 7.75
C GLY A 38 22.86 12.05 7.67
N VAL A 39 22.23 11.43 6.66
CA VAL A 39 20.77 11.44 6.49
C VAL A 39 20.11 10.57 7.56
N THR A 40 19.33 11.18 8.43
CA THR A 40 18.64 10.48 9.53
C THR A 40 17.16 10.15 9.23
N VAL A 41 16.68 10.52 8.06
CA VAL A 41 15.28 10.33 7.66
C VAL A 41 15.06 8.86 7.25
N PRO A 42 14.22 8.09 7.98
CA PRO A 42 14.03 6.66 7.71
C PRO A 42 13.52 6.36 6.29
N GLU A 43 12.71 7.26 5.75
CA GLU A 43 12.12 7.12 4.42
C GLU A 43 13.17 7.13 3.31
N ALA A 44 14.29 7.84 3.50
CA ALA A 44 15.37 7.86 2.53
C ALA A 44 15.99 6.47 2.33
N TYR A 45 15.97 5.63 3.36
CA TYR A 45 16.47 4.25 3.30
C TYR A 45 15.41 3.26 2.83
N THR A 46 14.14 3.45 3.23
CA THR A 46 13.09 2.47 2.96
C THR A 46 12.42 2.67 1.60
N LEU A 47 12.26 3.91 1.11
CA LEU A 47 11.58 4.19 -0.15
C LEU A 47 12.27 3.58 -1.39
N PRO A 48 13.61 3.64 -1.54
CA PRO A 48 14.27 3.00 -2.67
C PRO A 48 14.07 1.48 -2.69
N ALA A 49 14.21 0.84 -1.52
CA ALA A 49 13.97 -0.60 -1.36
C ALA A 49 12.51 -0.98 -1.68
N ALA A 50 11.58 -0.20 -1.17
CA ALA A 50 10.15 -0.39 -1.41
C ALA A 50 9.79 -0.20 -2.89
N ALA A 51 10.36 0.82 -3.55
CA ALA A 51 10.16 1.08 -4.97
C ALA A 51 10.67 -0.08 -5.84
N LEU A 52 11.86 -0.62 -5.51
CA LEU A 52 12.39 -1.81 -6.17
C LEU A 52 11.51 -3.04 -5.94
N ALA A 53 11.04 -3.27 -4.71
CA ALA A 53 10.16 -4.38 -4.37
C ALA A 53 8.82 -4.29 -5.11
N VAL A 54 8.19 -3.12 -5.12
CA VAL A 54 6.93 -2.88 -5.86
C VAL A 54 7.16 -3.02 -7.37
N GLY A 55 8.24 -2.46 -7.90
CA GLY A 55 8.59 -2.58 -9.32
C GLY A 55 8.82 -4.03 -9.74
N ALA A 56 9.58 -4.79 -8.95
CA ALA A 56 9.80 -6.22 -9.17
C ALA A 56 8.48 -7.01 -9.07
N GLY A 57 7.63 -6.70 -8.10
CA GLY A 57 6.31 -7.29 -7.95
C GLY A 57 5.40 -7.03 -9.15
N LEU A 58 5.33 -5.78 -9.64
CA LEU A 58 4.58 -5.41 -10.83
C LEU A 58 5.07 -6.16 -12.08
N LEU A 59 6.38 -6.28 -12.21
CA LEU A 59 6.98 -7.00 -13.33
C LEU A 59 6.70 -8.50 -13.23
N ALA A 60 6.78 -9.07 -12.02
CA ALA A 60 6.45 -10.47 -11.77
C ALA A 60 4.97 -10.77 -12.10
N MET A 61 4.05 -9.87 -11.76
CA MET A 61 2.63 -10.00 -12.11
C MET A 61 2.37 -9.93 -13.62
N ARG A 62 3.22 -9.21 -14.37
CA ARG A 62 3.13 -9.16 -15.84
C ARG A 62 3.70 -10.41 -16.52
N THR A 63 4.68 -11.06 -15.89
CA THR A 63 5.42 -12.18 -16.50
C THR A 63 4.94 -13.56 -16.05
N ARG A 64 4.23 -13.64 -14.91
CA ARG A 64 3.73 -14.88 -14.32
C ARG A 64 2.21 -14.82 -14.22
N SER A 65 1.54 -15.66 -15.00
CA SER A 65 0.08 -15.84 -14.90
C SER A 65 -0.26 -16.53 -13.57
N GLY A 66 -1.21 -15.95 -12.81
CA GLY A 66 -1.69 -16.53 -11.55
C GLY A 66 -1.04 -15.99 -10.28
N LEU A 67 -0.09 -15.03 -10.36
CA LEU A 67 0.49 -14.40 -9.20
C LEU A 67 -0.52 -13.41 -8.59
N THR A 68 -0.88 -13.62 -7.31
CA THR A 68 -1.79 -12.72 -6.60
C THR A 68 -1.09 -11.43 -6.20
N SER A 69 -1.87 -10.36 -5.96
CA SER A 69 -1.31 -9.04 -5.59
C SER A 69 -0.62 -9.03 -4.23
N TRP A 70 -0.94 -9.96 -3.33
CA TRP A 70 -0.38 -10.00 -1.99
C TRP A 70 1.12 -10.30 -1.98
N PRO A 71 1.61 -11.45 -2.47
CA PRO A 71 3.05 -11.73 -2.47
C PRO A 71 3.83 -10.79 -3.40
N ALA A 72 3.17 -10.25 -4.45
CA ALA A 72 3.83 -9.37 -5.41
C ALA A 72 4.02 -7.94 -4.89
N LEU A 73 3.03 -7.35 -4.23
CA LEU A 73 3.02 -5.93 -3.88
C LEU A 73 3.00 -5.69 -2.37
N GLY A 74 2.44 -6.63 -1.59
CA GLY A 74 2.26 -6.47 -0.15
C GLY A 74 3.54 -6.05 0.59
N PRO A 75 4.65 -6.81 0.51
CA PRO A 75 5.88 -6.47 1.21
C PRO A 75 6.45 -5.10 0.84
N GLY A 76 6.43 -4.74 -0.45
CA GLY A 76 6.91 -3.45 -0.92
C GLY A 76 6.05 -2.28 -0.43
N LEU A 77 4.73 -2.44 -0.41
CA LEU A 77 3.81 -1.41 0.09
C LEU A 77 3.91 -1.22 1.60
N VAL A 78 4.09 -2.32 2.36
CA VAL A 78 4.34 -2.27 3.80
C VAL A 78 5.65 -1.55 4.08
N ALA A 79 6.72 -1.90 3.39
CA ALA A 79 8.02 -1.25 3.53
C ALA A 79 8.00 0.24 3.14
N ALA A 80 7.13 0.64 2.20
CA ALA A 80 6.97 2.03 1.80
C ALA A 80 6.20 2.87 2.82
N LEU A 81 5.11 2.34 3.37
CA LEU A 81 4.14 3.14 4.13
C LEU A 81 4.35 3.05 5.65
N VAL A 82 4.75 1.87 6.18
CA VAL A 82 4.82 1.65 7.63
C VAL A 82 5.87 2.52 8.31
N PRO A 83 7.11 2.70 7.79
CA PRO A 83 8.10 3.56 8.44
C PRO A 83 7.62 5.02 8.57
N SER A 84 7.00 5.56 7.52
CA SER A 84 6.43 6.90 7.54
C SER A 84 5.24 7.00 8.50
N LEU A 85 4.40 5.96 8.56
CA LEU A 85 3.29 5.90 9.50
C LEU A 85 3.80 5.88 10.94
N VAL A 86 4.79 5.04 11.26
CA VAL A 86 5.40 4.98 12.60
C VAL A 86 6.01 6.33 12.96
N SER A 87 6.72 6.97 12.03
CA SER A 87 7.30 8.30 12.26
C SER A 87 6.23 9.36 12.54
N VAL A 88 5.06 9.27 11.90
CA VAL A 88 3.92 10.18 12.16
C VAL A 88 3.28 9.91 13.51
N LEU A 89 3.17 8.65 13.92
CA LEU A 89 2.51 8.26 15.17
C LEU A 89 3.41 8.50 16.41
N ALA A 90 4.71 8.20 16.28
CA ALA A 90 5.67 8.26 17.38
C ALA A 90 6.50 9.55 17.42
N GLY A 91 6.45 10.39 16.38
CA GLY A 91 7.24 11.61 16.31
C GLY A 91 6.74 12.68 17.28
N PRO A 92 7.66 13.34 18.03
CA PRO A 92 7.29 14.41 18.98
C PRO A 92 6.84 15.67 18.27
N ASP A 93 7.30 15.90 17.03
CA ASP A 93 7.01 17.12 16.29
C ASP A 93 5.82 16.97 15.35
N PRO A 94 4.91 17.96 15.32
CA PRO A 94 3.84 17.98 14.34
C PRO A 94 4.42 18.24 12.94
N GLN A 95 4.53 17.20 12.13
CA GLN A 95 5.00 17.30 10.75
C GLN A 95 3.80 17.24 9.78
N PRO A 96 3.10 18.37 9.54
CA PRO A 96 1.87 18.37 8.76
C PRO A 96 2.10 17.88 7.31
N TRP A 97 3.22 18.24 6.72
CA TRP A 97 3.58 17.82 5.36
C TRP A 97 3.75 16.31 5.22
N ARG A 98 4.39 15.67 6.21
CA ARG A 98 4.58 14.21 6.22
C ARG A 98 3.23 13.49 6.29
N ARG A 99 2.30 13.97 7.10
CA ARG A 99 0.94 13.43 7.21
C ARG A 99 0.17 13.57 5.91
N LEU A 100 0.21 14.76 5.30
CA LEU A 100 -0.45 15.02 4.02
C LEU A 100 0.13 14.15 2.91
N LEU A 101 1.46 14.04 2.81
CA LEU A 101 2.12 13.21 1.82
C LEU A 101 1.81 11.72 2.03
N LEU A 102 1.85 11.23 3.27
CA LEU A 102 1.49 9.85 3.60
C LEU A 102 0.03 9.56 3.25
N GLY A 103 -0.88 10.46 3.61
CA GLY A 103 -2.30 10.36 3.29
C GLY A 103 -2.55 10.37 1.78
N ALA A 104 -1.93 11.30 1.05
CA ALA A 104 -2.04 11.38 -0.40
C ALA A 104 -1.47 10.13 -1.10
N ALA A 105 -0.31 9.64 -0.66
CA ALA A 105 0.31 8.42 -1.17
C ALA A 105 -0.58 7.19 -0.91
N ALA A 106 -1.07 7.02 0.32
CA ALA A 106 -1.95 5.92 0.68
C ALA A 106 -3.27 5.96 -0.11
N LEU A 107 -3.86 7.14 -0.29
CA LEU A 107 -5.05 7.32 -1.12
C LEU A 107 -4.78 6.97 -2.58
N GLY A 108 -3.67 7.45 -3.15
CA GLY A 108 -3.25 7.11 -4.51
C GLY A 108 -3.09 5.59 -4.72
N ILE A 109 -2.49 4.91 -3.74
CA ILE A 109 -2.32 3.45 -3.73
C ILE A 109 -3.69 2.74 -3.68
N VAL A 110 -4.61 3.19 -2.83
CA VAL A 110 -5.98 2.65 -2.76
C VAL A 110 -6.71 2.82 -4.08
N LEU A 111 -6.67 4.02 -4.67
CA LEU A 111 -7.34 4.30 -5.95
C LEU A 111 -6.75 3.48 -7.10
N ALA A 112 -5.43 3.36 -7.16
CA ALA A 112 -4.75 2.52 -8.15
C ALA A 112 -5.11 1.04 -7.98
N GLY A 113 -5.14 0.55 -6.73
CA GLY A 113 -5.55 -0.80 -6.38
C GLY A 113 -7.01 -1.08 -6.73
N ALA A 114 -7.91 -0.15 -6.41
CA ALA A 114 -9.33 -0.26 -6.71
C ALA A 114 -9.60 -0.31 -8.23
N ARG A 115 -8.95 0.58 -9.00
CA ARG A 115 -9.06 0.60 -10.47
C ARG A 115 -8.56 -0.69 -11.11
N ARG A 116 -7.50 -1.29 -10.56
CA ARG A 116 -6.89 -2.53 -11.07
C ARG A 116 -7.44 -3.78 -10.40
N ARG A 117 -8.38 -3.65 -9.46
CA ARG A 117 -8.96 -4.74 -8.66
C ARG A 117 -7.91 -5.55 -7.89
N TRP A 118 -6.85 -4.90 -7.42
CA TRP A 118 -5.79 -5.49 -6.63
C TRP A 118 -6.08 -5.36 -5.14
N GLN A 119 -6.14 -6.47 -4.43
CA GLN A 119 -6.51 -6.47 -3.01
C GLN A 119 -5.42 -5.88 -2.11
N ALA A 120 -4.15 -6.21 -2.33
CA ALA A 120 -3.06 -5.78 -1.46
C ALA A 120 -2.92 -4.25 -1.37
N PRO A 121 -2.90 -3.46 -2.48
CA PRO A 121 -2.85 -2.01 -2.39
C PRO A 121 -4.07 -1.41 -1.69
N VAL A 122 -5.26 -1.95 -1.93
CA VAL A 122 -6.50 -1.45 -1.29
C VAL A 122 -6.47 -1.68 0.21
N LEU A 123 -6.06 -2.88 0.65
CA LEU A 123 -6.03 -3.21 2.07
C LEU A 123 -4.90 -2.51 2.82
N VAL A 124 -3.69 -2.49 2.28
CA VAL A 124 -2.54 -1.83 2.93
C VAL A 124 -2.74 -0.32 2.96
N GLY A 125 -3.08 0.29 1.83
CA GLY A 125 -3.36 1.73 1.77
C GLY A 125 -4.57 2.13 2.62
N GLY A 126 -5.63 1.33 2.61
CA GLY A 126 -6.82 1.54 3.43
C GLY A 126 -6.54 1.44 4.93
N ALA A 127 -5.73 0.48 5.35
CA ALA A 127 -5.30 0.36 6.75
C ALA A 127 -4.49 1.58 7.21
N VAL A 128 -3.54 2.04 6.38
CA VAL A 128 -2.75 3.26 6.68
C VAL A 128 -3.65 4.49 6.78
N LEU A 129 -4.59 4.67 5.86
CA LEU A 129 -5.56 5.78 5.93
C LEU A 129 -6.44 5.70 7.17
N ALA A 130 -6.91 4.51 7.54
CA ALA A 130 -7.72 4.31 8.74
C ALA A 130 -6.95 4.66 10.02
N VAL A 131 -5.71 4.18 10.15
CA VAL A 131 -4.85 4.48 11.31
C VAL A 131 -4.53 5.98 11.36
N LEU A 132 -4.20 6.60 10.22
CA LEU A 132 -3.93 8.03 10.14
C LEU A 132 -5.18 8.85 10.53
N ALA A 133 -6.35 8.47 10.03
CA ALA A 133 -7.61 9.12 10.36
C ALA A 133 -7.96 8.98 11.85
N LEU A 134 -7.76 7.79 12.44
CA LEU A 134 -7.95 7.58 13.88
C LEU A 134 -6.99 8.44 14.71
N HIS A 135 -5.74 8.52 14.29
CA HIS A 135 -4.72 9.33 14.96
C HIS A 135 -5.10 10.82 14.94
N GLU A 136 -5.50 11.36 13.78
CA GLU A 136 -5.95 12.74 13.65
C GLU A 136 -7.23 13.00 14.47
N LEU A 137 -8.15 12.03 14.46
CA LEU A 137 -9.36 12.09 15.25
C LEU A 137 -9.05 12.14 16.76
N ALA A 138 -8.11 11.30 17.23
CA ALA A 138 -7.69 11.29 18.63
C ALA A 138 -7.02 12.61 19.05
N ARG A 139 -6.24 13.22 18.16
CA ARG A 139 -5.61 14.54 18.41
C ARG A 139 -6.59 15.71 18.39
N GLY A 140 -7.60 15.62 17.53
CA GLY A 140 -8.66 16.63 17.42
C GLY A 140 -9.80 16.45 18.42
N TRP A 141 -9.70 15.46 19.32
CA TRP A 141 -10.78 15.09 20.22
C TRP A 141 -11.30 16.23 21.08
N ASP A 142 -10.40 17.10 21.52
CA ASP A 142 -10.73 18.26 22.37
C ASP A 142 -11.19 19.49 21.56
N LEU A 143 -10.96 19.50 20.24
CA LEU A 143 -11.25 20.64 19.37
C LEU A 143 -12.62 20.56 18.71
N LEU A 144 -13.22 19.37 18.64
CA LEU A 144 -14.48 19.13 17.93
C LEU A 144 -15.60 18.77 18.91
N PRO A 145 -16.81 19.30 18.73
CA PRO A 145 -17.97 18.92 19.52
C PRO A 145 -18.27 17.43 19.40
N ARG A 146 -18.57 16.79 20.52
CA ARG A 146 -18.80 15.32 20.60
C ARG A 146 -19.83 14.77 19.62
N TRP A 147 -20.82 15.58 19.23
CA TRP A 147 -21.86 15.17 18.29
C TRP A 147 -21.31 14.89 16.86
N ILE A 148 -20.20 15.52 16.45
CA ILE A 148 -19.59 15.30 15.14
C ILE A 148 -19.06 13.85 15.03
N TYR A 149 -18.42 13.34 16.08
CA TYR A 149 -17.93 11.97 16.12
C TYR A 149 -19.08 10.95 16.05
N LEU A 150 -20.15 11.22 16.79
CA LEU A 150 -21.35 10.38 16.74
C LEU A 150 -22.03 10.43 15.37
N GLY A 151 -22.08 11.61 14.74
CA GLY A 151 -22.62 11.78 13.40
C GLY A 151 -21.82 11.02 12.32
N VAL A 152 -20.49 11.18 12.32
CA VAL A 152 -19.61 10.48 11.36
C VAL A 152 -19.64 8.97 11.60
N GLY A 153 -19.58 8.53 12.86
CA GLY A 153 -19.69 7.11 13.22
C GLY A 153 -21.04 6.52 12.79
N GLY A 154 -22.13 7.23 13.06
CA GLY A 154 -23.47 6.83 12.64
C GLY A 154 -23.61 6.73 11.12
N LEU A 155 -23.13 7.72 10.36
CA LEU A 155 -23.12 7.70 8.90
C LEU A 155 -22.27 6.55 8.35
N ALA A 156 -21.11 6.27 8.93
CA ALA A 156 -20.27 5.14 8.54
C ALA A 156 -20.97 3.80 8.77
N LEU A 157 -21.65 3.63 9.91
CA LEU A 157 -22.45 2.44 10.22
C LEU A 157 -23.62 2.27 9.27
N ILE A 158 -24.34 3.36 8.95
CA ILE A 158 -25.43 3.33 7.97
C ILE A 158 -24.90 2.96 6.58
N GLY A 159 -23.77 3.52 6.16
CA GLY A 159 -23.12 3.17 4.88
C GLY A 159 -22.68 1.71 4.82
N LEU A 160 -22.14 1.19 5.90
CA LEU A 160 -21.77 -0.24 6.05
C LEU A 160 -23.03 -1.13 6.00
N ALA A 161 -24.08 -0.79 6.73
CA ALA A 161 -25.34 -1.52 6.75
C ALA A 161 -26.00 -1.52 5.36
N ALA A 162 -26.04 -0.38 4.67
CA ALA A 162 -26.59 -0.27 3.33
C ALA A 162 -25.80 -1.10 2.30
N SER A 163 -24.47 -1.13 2.42
CA SER A 163 -23.62 -1.94 1.54
C SER A 163 -23.75 -3.44 1.82
N TYR A 164 -23.90 -3.83 3.08
CA TYR A 164 -24.18 -5.22 3.47
C TYR A 164 -25.55 -5.68 2.95
N GLU A 165 -26.58 -4.86 3.09
CA GLU A 165 -27.92 -5.16 2.61
C GLU A 165 -27.97 -5.33 1.08
N ARG A 166 -27.26 -4.50 0.32
CA ARG A 166 -27.13 -4.66 -1.14
C ARG A 166 -26.52 -6.01 -1.50
N ARG A 167 -25.43 -6.40 -0.87
CA ARG A 167 -24.76 -7.71 -1.11
C ARG A 167 -25.67 -8.88 -0.75
N ARG A 168 -26.42 -8.77 0.34
CA ARG A 168 -27.38 -9.80 0.76
C ARG A 168 -28.52 -9.99 -0.25
N ARG A 169 -29.03 -8.91 -0.80
CA ARG A 169 -30.08 -8.94 -1.85
C ARG A 169 -29.55 -9.55 -3.15
N ASP A 170 -28.34 -9.25 -3.55
CA ASP A 170 -27.73 -9.80 -4.75
C ASP A 170 -27.50 -11.32 -4.62
N LEU A 171 -27.05 -11.79 -3.46
CA LEU A 171 -26.90 -13.21 -3.16
C LEU A 171 -28.25 -13.94 -3.12
N ALA A 172 -29.30 -13.30 -2.57
CA ALA A 172 -30.63 -13.86 -2.56
C ALA A 172 -31.21 -14.00 -3.98
N ARG A 173 -30.97 -13.00 -4.85
CA ARG A 173 -31.36 -13.06 -6.27
C ARG A 173 -30.62 -14.18 -7.01
N LEU A 174 -29.31 -14.34 -6.80
CA LEU A 174 -28.55 -15.43 -7.41
C LEU A 174 -29.04 -16.80 -6.97
N ARG A 175 -29.34 -16.99 -5.68
CA ARG A 175 -29.93 -18.23 -5.16
C ARG A 175 -31.31 -18.52 -5.77
N ALA A 176 -32.14 -17.51 -5.95
CA ALA A 176 -33.46 -17.65 -6.55
C ALA A 176 -33.37 -18.03 -8.06
N VAL A 177 -32.37 -17.50 -8.78
CA VAL A 177 -32.14 -17.87 -10.19
C VAL A 177 -31.62 -19.32 -10.29
N VAL A 178 -30.68 -19.72 -9.44
CA VAL A 178 -30.15 -21.11 -9.44
C VAL A 178 -31.25 -22.12 -9.03
N ALA A 179 -32.09 -21.77 -8.08
CA ALA A 179 -33.22 -22.64 -7.68
C ALA A 179 -34.30 -22.83 -8.75
N ARG A 180 -34.33 -21.99 -9.79
CA ARG A 180 -35.26 -22.13 -10.94
C ARG A 180 -34.69 -22.96 -12.09
N LEU A 181 -33.40 -23.31 -12.02
CA LEU A 181 -32.71 -24.08 -13.05
C LEU A 181 -32.57 -25.56 -12.70
N GLY A 182 -33.01 -26.01 -11.53
CA GLY A 182 -33.13 -27.41 -11.10
C GLY A 182 -34.58 -27.77 -10.83
#